data_7ca2a0f0bd609a2c5a46aa103e26fa60
#
_entry.id   7ca2a0f0bd609a2c5a46aa103e26fa60
#
_cell.length_a   1.000
_cell.length_b   1.000
_cell.length_c   1.000
_cell.angle_alpha   90.00
_cell.angle_beta   90.00
_cell.angle_gamma   90.00
#
_symmetry.space_group_name_H-M   'P 1'
#
loop_
_entity.id
_entity.type
_entity.pdbx_description
1 polymer ?
#
loop_
_entity_poly.entity_id
_entity_poly.type
_entity_poly.pdbx_seq_one_letter_code
_entity_poly.pdbx_strand_id
1 'polypeptide(L)'
;MVASLLLLPGGDEPGARIDSGSTSIAAAEVAATHSPDASRSERRVTQIRGSNAPSSRRAVEFDSAAARRGDAVIQERKVRARIQERRERIREAKAKAEAKAEAKRLRLEALRAARLAAAQKTSTFRIGALNILGSQHSAGPGGYGPGTDRAAMAAGLVMSRGVDVLTMSEVQDDQLAVLNGRLAGYSIWPQQSLGSNGQRLQIAWRASQFEMLDGGSVTFTFASQAIPMPYVLLRDLETGAEFWVISIHTSAGGLEGERDSGTAIAISLMQRLMAESGKPVLIGGDVNEHEEFFYKVCQATGSVAANGGAGCSLPPPPLRVDWIMGGGGDGVDFSGYVQDGATLARISDHYFIHADVSVTSPGGTP
;
A
#
# COMPACT_ATOMS: atom_id res chain seq x y z
N MET A 1 -5.92 49.64 -35.48
CA MET A 1 -7.15 50.41 -35.28
C MET A 1 -8.13 49.58 -34.48
N VAL A 2 -8.52 50.16 -33.34
CA VAL A 2 -9.64 49.91 -32.46
C VAL A 2 -9.57 48.62 -31.59
N ALA A 3 -9.13 48.92 -30.38
CA ALA A 3 -9.41 48.13 -29.19
C ALA A 3 -10.87 48.27 -28.77
N SER A 4 -11.47 47.22 -28.29
CA SER A 4 -12.68 47.30 -27.45
C SER A 4 -12.46 46.49 -26.17
N LEU A 5 -12.34 47.27 -25.11
CA LEU A 5 -12.33 46.85 -23.73
C LEU A 5 -13.79 46.72 -23.26
N LEU A 6 -14.21 45.58 -22.73
CA LEU A 6 -15.47 45.45 -22.01
C LEU A 6 -15.19 45.02 -20.58
N LEU A 7 -15.58 45.93 -19.68
CA LEU A 7 -15.56 45.78 -18.21
C LEU A 7 -16.63 44.79 -17.76
N LEU A 8 -16.28 44.00 -16.75
CA LEU A 8 -17.17 43.20 -15.92
C LEU A 8 -17.66 44.04 -14.74
N PRO A 9 -18.88 43.80 -14.23
CA PRO A 9 -19.23 44.19 -12.88
C PRO A 9 -19.02 43.06 -11.89
N GLY A 10 -18.53 43.39 -10.71
CA GLY A 10 -18.35 42.52 -9.59
C GLY A 10 -19.68 42.06 -8.97
N GLY A 11 -19.63 40.92 -8.35
CA GLY A 11 -20.69 40.34 -7.51
C GLY A 11 -20.09 39.74 -6.26
N ASP A 12 -20.64 40.17 -5.14
CA ASP A 12 -20.23 39.93 -3.76
C ASP A 12 -20.24 38.46 -3.36
N GLU A 13 -19.27 38.07 -2.55
CA GLU A 13 -19.29 36.87 -1.74
C GLU A 13 -20.29 37.02 -0.55
N PRO A 14 -20.85 35.90 -0.06
CA PRO A 14 -21.00 35.74 1.37
C PRO A 14 -20.23 34.55 1.91
N GLY A 15 -19.34 34.84 2.86
CA GLY A 15 -18.58 33.88 3.61
C GLY A 15 -19.44 32.90 4.39
N ALA A 16 -19.16 31.62 4.22
CA ALA A 16 -19.63 30.56 5.11
C ALA A 16 -18.53 30.24 6.12
N ARG A 17 -18.77 30.61 7.37
CA ARG A 17 -18.00 30.15 8.53
C ARG A 17 -18.26 28.67 8.71
N ILE A 18 -17.21 27.86 8.71
CA ILE A 18 -17.26 26.47 9.16
C ILE A 18 -16.93 26.47 10.64
N ASP A 19 -17.93 26.11 11.44
CA ASP A 19 -17.83 25.90 12.87
C ASP A 19 -17.02 24.61 13.14
N SER A 20 -15.93 24.75 13.86
CA SER A 20 -15.11 23.64 14.34
C SER A 20 -15.77 23.00 15.55
N GLY A 21 -16.61 22.02 15.33
CA GLY A 21 -17.19 21.18 16.37
C GLY A 21 -16.15 20.22 16.95
N SER A 22 -15.55 20.62 18.08
CA SER A 22 -14.73 19.77 18.94
C SER A 22 -15.63 18.77 19.67
N THR A 23 -15.65 17.52 19.30
CA THR A 23 -16.25 16.43 20.07
C THR A 23 -15.28 15.93 21.11
N SER A 24 -15.42 16.43 22.33
CA SER A 24 -14.80 15.93 23.56
C SER A 24 -15.40 14.56 23.90
N ILE A 25 -14.57 13.52 23.93
CA ILE A 25 -14.93 12.21 24.47
C ILE A 25 -14.81 12.28 25.98
N ALA A 26 -15.94 12.23 26.67
CA ALA A 26 -16.02 12.17 28.11
C ALA A 26 -15.45 10.84 28.63
N ALA A 27 -14.41 10.91 29.46
CA ALA A 27 -13.93 9.81 30.28
C ALA A 27 -14.96 9.54 31.39
N ALA A 28 -15.49 8.32 31.42
CA ALA A 28 -16.33 7.84 32.51
C ALA A 28 -15.44 7.49 33.72
N GLU A 29 -15.49 8.33 34.71
CA GLU A 29 -14.92 8.15 36.04
C GLU A 29 -15.79 7.16 36.82
N VAL A 30 -15.24 5.98 37.15
CA VAL A 30 -15.93 5.01 38.03
C VAL A 30 -15.67 5.43 39.45
N ALA A 31 -16.68 5.99 40.08
CA ALA A 31 -16.71 6.35 41.47
C ALA A 31 -16.54 5.09 42.39
N ALA A 32 -15.54 5.08 43.22
CA ALA A 32 -15.38 4.13 44.32
C ALA A 32 -16.36 4.48 45.43
N THR A 33 -17.34 3.63 45.66
CA THR A 33 -18.24 3.72 46.80
C THR A 33 -17.54 3.26 48.06
N HIS A 34 -17.29 4.18 48.95
CA HIS A 34 -16.94 3.94 50.35
C HIS A 34 -18.19 3.40 51.09
N SER A 35 -17.99 2.29 51.82
CA SER A 35 -18.87 1.90 52.90
C SER A 35 -18.19 2.12 54.23
N PRO A 36 -18.74 2.91 55.13
CA PRO A 36 -18.33 2.88 56.53
C PRO A 36 -19.29 1.98 57.30
N ASP A 37 -18.83 1.26 58.23
CA ASP A 37 -19.34 1.02 59.55
C ASP A 37 -18.83 -0.30 60.12
N ALA A 38 -17.92 -0.19 61.07
CA ALA A 38 -17.68 -1.23 62.06
C ALA A 38 -17.99 -0.62 63.43
N SER A 39 -19.18 -0.89 63.92
CA SER A 39 -19.67 -0.48 65.23
C SER A 39 -18.75 -1.06 66.34
N ARG A 40 -18.31 -0.14 67.14
CA ARG A 40 -17.60 -0.32 68.42
C ARG A 40 -18.58 -0.85 69.47
N SER A 41 -18.47 -2.13 69.87
CA SER A 41 -19.14 -2.62 71.07
C SER A 41 -18.20 -2.53 72.26
N GLU A 42 -18.43 -1.57 73.13
CA GLU A 42 -17.86 -1.45 74.44
C GLU A 42 -18.41 -2.57 75.32
N ARG A 43 -17.54 -3.41 75.84
CA ARG A 43 -17.83 -4.32 76.95
C ARG A 43 -17.27 -3.74 78.22
N ARG A 44 -18.16 -3.35 79.14
CA ARG A 44 -18.01 -2.93 80.50
C ARG A 44 -17.29 -4.02 81.27
N VAL A 45 -16.18 -3.68 81.87
CA VAL A 45 -15.45 -4.55 82.89
C VAL A 45 -16.05 -4.28 84.24
N THR A 46 -16.64 -5.31 84.82
CA THR A 46 -17.11 -5.27 86.22
C THR A 46 -15.92 -5.70 87.11
N GLN A 47 -15.54 -4.82 88.02
CA GLN A 47 -14.56 -5.12 89.06
C GLN A 47 -15.19 -6.04 90.07
N ILE A 48 -14.53 -7.15 90.41
CA ILE A 48 -14.76 -7.93 91.66
C ILE A 48 -13.50 -7.87 92.49
N ARG A 49 -13.62 -7.26 93.69
CA ARG A 49 -12.63 -7.28 94.73
C ARG A 49 -12.69 -8.64 95.48
N GLY A 50 -11.56 -9.19 95.85
CA GLY A 50 -11.50 -10.31 96.82
C GLY A 50 -10.13 -10.91 97.04
N SER A 51 -9.49 -10.47 98.06
CA SER A 51 -8.69 -11.07 99.10
C SER A 51 -7.39 -11.91 98.83
N ASN A 52 -6.37 -11.54 99.59
CA ASN A 52 -5.03 -12.01 99.83
C ASN A 52 -4.87 -13.50 100.05
N ALA A 53 -3.80 -14.09 99.44
CA ALA A 53 -2.88 -15.08 100.11
C ALA A 53 -1.62 -15.23 99.19
N PRO A 54 -0.43 -15.42 99.80
CA PRO A 54 0.84 -15.30 99.11
C PRO A 54 1.45 -16.65 98.69
N SER A 55 2.41 -16.58 97.76
CA SER A 55 3.55 -17.44 97.54
C SER A 55 3.45 -18.80 96.86
N SER A 56 2.78 -18.87 95.72
CA SER A 56 3.14 -19.95 94.76
C SER A 56 2.91 -19.55 93.25
N ARG A 57 2.64 -18.29 93.03
CA ARG A 57 2.23 -17.81 91.71
C ARG A 57 3.36 -17.50 90.71
N ARG A 58 4.65 -17.37 91.21
CA ARG A 58 5.70 -16.88 90.27
C ARG A 58 6.20 -17.92 89.27
N ALA A 59 6.25 -19.19 89.62
CA ALA A 59 6.72 -20.24 88.70
C ALA A 59 5.66 -20.62 87.69
N VAL A 60 4.37 -20.64 88.06
CA VAL A 60 3.25 -20.96 87.14
C VAL A 60 2.96 -19.78 86.18
N GLU A 61 3.19 -18.52 86.61
CA GLU A 61 3.04 -17.37 85.74
C GLU A 61 4.14 -17.29 84.64
N PHE A 62 5.39 -17.70 84.99
CA PHE A 62 6.48 -17.73 84.00
C PHE A 62 6.23 -18.82 82.90
N ASP A 63 5.75 -19.96 83.28
CA ASP A 63 5.46 -21.08 82.37
C ASP A 63 4.25 -20.80 81.53
N SER A 64 3.22 -20.16 82.07
CA SER A 64 2.03 -19.74 81.31
C SER A 64 2.31 -18.56 80.39
N ALA A 65 3.25 -17.69 80.66
CA ALA A 65 3.65 -16.59 79.82
C ALA A 65 4.51 -17.07 78.62
N ALA A 66 5.38 -18.07 78.85
CA ALA A 66 6.16 -18.70 77.77
C ALA A 66 5.28 -19.50 76.83
N ALA A 67 4.30 -20.26 77.38
CA ALA A 67 3.29 -20.95 76.50
C ALA A 67 2.47 -20.01 75.71
N ARG A 68 1.97 -18.87 76.20
CA ARG A 68 1.23 -17.86 75.47
C ARG A 68 2.08 -17.20 74.42
N ARG A 69 3.37 -16.95 74.62
CA ARG A 69 4.29 -16.43 73.57
C ARG A 69 4.50 -17.45 72.47
N GLY A 70 4.64 -18.75 72.80
CA GLY A 70 4.73 -19.85 71.84
C GLY A 70 3.48 -19.92 70.94
N ASP A 71 2.31 -19.88 71.55
CA ASP A 71 1.01 -19.89 70.81
C ASP A 71 0.86 -18.67 69.94
N ALA A 72 1.25 -17.48 70.38
CA ALA A 72 1.19 -16.24 69.56
C ALA A 72 2.10 -16.33 68.29
N VAL A 73 3.32 -16.88 68.49
CA VAL A 73 4.24 -17.10 67.32
C VAL A 73 3.71 -18.12 66.38
N ILE A 74 3.07 -19.18 66.84
CA ILE A 74 2.43 -20.19 65.97
C ILE A 74 1.26 -19.58 65.24
N GLN A 75 0.42 -18.80 65.89
CA GLN A 75 -0.71 -18.10 65.22
C GLN A 75 -0.24 -17.07 64.18
N GLU A 76 0.81 -16.31 64.50
CA GLU A 76 1.39 -15.37 63.51
C GLU A 76 1.94 -16.07 62.27
N ARG A 77 2.65 -17.22 62.45
CA ARG A 77 3.12 -18.05 61.34
C ARG A 77 1.95 -18.56 60.46
N LYS A 78 0.87 -19.03 61.09
CA LYS A 78 -0.34 -19.49 60.38
C LYS A 78 -1.00 -18.35 59.61
N VAL A 79 -1.09 -17.15 60.15
CA VAL A 79 -1.64 -15.97 59.47
C VAL A 79 -0.76 -15.56 58.29
N ARG A 80 0.56 -15.52 58.48
CA ARG A 80 1.50 -15.20 57.40
C ARG A 80 1.41 -16.22 56.26
N ALA A 81 1.33 -17.53 56.57
CA ALA A 81 1.17 -18.59 55.56
C ALA A 81 -0.12 -18.43 54.78
N ARG A 82 -1.26 -18.14 55.43
CA ARG A 82 -2.54 -17.87 54.77
C ARG A 82 -2.52 -16.63 53.85
N ILE A 83 -1.83 -15.57 54.31
CA ILE A 83 -1.66 -14.36 53.48
C ILE A 83 -0.83 -14.67 52.23
N GLN A 84 0.23 -15.47 52.40
CA GLN A 84 1.10 -15.84 51.29
C GLN A 84 0.36 -16.72 50.28
N GLU A 85 -0.36 -17.74 50.74
CA GLU A 85 -1.20 -18.59 49.91
C GLU A 85 -2.29 -17.79 49.15
N ARG A 86 -2.93 -16.83 49.84
CA ARG A 86 -3.90 -15.94 49.20
C ARG A 86 -3.25 -15.05 48.11
N ARG A 87 -2.03 -14.55 48.38
CA ARG A 87 -1.29 -13.74 47.37
C ARG A 87 -0.91 -14.57 46.16
N GLU A 88 -0.50 -15.82 46.34
CA GLU A 88 -0.17 -16.75 45.25
C GLU A 88 -1.42 -17.06 44.40
N ARG A 89 -2.54 -17.40 45.04
CA ARG A 89 -3.81 -17.63 44.31
C ARG A 89 -4.28 -16.40 43.50
N ILE A 90 -4.08 -15.19 44.07
CA ILE A 90 -4.41 -13.95 43.33
C ILE A 90 -3.47 -13.75 42.13
N ARG A 91 -2.17 -14.01 42.29
CA ARG A 91 -1.20 -13.93 41.17
C ARG A 91 -1.52 -14.94 40.09
N GLU A 92 -1.79 -16.19 40.44
CA GLU A 92 -2.17 -17.23 39.50
C GLU A 92 -3.47 -16.90 38.79
N ALA A 93 -4.48 -16.43 39.50
CA ALA A 93 -5.75 -16.03 38.89
C ALA A 93 -5.58 -14.85 37.93
N LYS A 94 -4.73 -13.87 38.28
CA LYS A 94 -4.40 -12.73 37.43
C LYS A 94 -3.65 -13.18 36.17
N ALA A 95 -2.61 -14.00 36.31
CA ALA A 95 -1.85 -14.53 35.17
C ALA A 95 -2.74 -15.36 34.22
N LYS A 96 -3.64 -16.17 34.77
CA LYS A 96 -4.61 -16.96 33.98
C LYS A 96 -5.62 -16.06 33.26
N ALA A 97 -6.06 -14.98 33.88
CA ALA A 97 -6.95 -14.00 33.23
C ALA A 97 -6.24 -13.23 32.11
N GLU A 98 -5.00 -12.79 32.35
CA GLU A 98 -4.17 -12.13 31.32
C GLU A 98 -3.90 -13.05 30.14
N ALA A 99 -3.50 -14.29 30.35
CA ALA A 99 -3.28 -15.28 29.31
C ALA A 99 -4.56 -15.55 28.49
N LYS A 100 -5.73 -15.62 29.15
CA LYS A 100 -7.01 -15.78 28.47
C LYS A 100 -7.39 -14.54 27.63
N ALA A 101 -7.11 -13.35 28.13
CA ALA A 101 -7.36 -12.10 27.41
C ALA A 101 -6.46 -11.99 26.17
N GLU A 102 -5.18 -12.34 26.31
CA GLU A 102 -4.23 -12.36 25.21
C GLU A 102 -4.60 -13.40 24.13
N ALA A 103 -4.94 -14.62 24.53
CA ALA A 103 -5.40 -15.66 23.60
C ALA A 103 -6.67 -15.22 22.82
N LYS A 104 -7.60 -14.51 23.51
CA LYS A 104 -8.79 -13.95 22.83
C LYS A 104 -8.42 -12.87 21.83
N ARG A 105 -7.47 -11.98 22.17
CA ARG A 105 -6.98 -10.95 21.26
C ARG A 105 -6.35 -11.57 20.01
N LEU A 106 -5.41 -12.50 20.18
CA LEU A 106 -4.74 -13.18 19.06
C LEU A 106 -5.74 -13.92 18.17
N ARG A 107 -6.75 -14.56 18.76
CA ARG A 107 -7.81 -15.22 17.97
C ARG A 107 -8.63 -14.23 17.14
N LEU A 108 -8.96 -13.06 17.68
CA LEU A 108 -9.70 -12.03 16.94
C LEU A 108 -8.85 -11.43 15.83
N GLU A 109 -7.56 -11.19 16.07
CA GLU A 109 -6.61 -10.73 15.06
C GLU A 109 -6.47 -11.76 13.93
N ALA A 110 -6.32 -13.04 14.25
CA ALA A 110 -6.26 -14.11 13.26
C ALA A 110 -7.55 -14.23 12.41
N LEU A 111 -8.72 -14.11 13.04
CA LEU A 111 -10.00 -14.10 12.31
C LEU A 111 -10.14 -12.89 11.40
N ARG A 112 -9.67 -11.72 11.86
CA ARG A 112 -9.67 -10.50 11.04
C ARG A 112 -8.72 -10.63 9.85
N ALA A 113 -7.50 -11.14 10.07
CA ALA A 113 -6.54 -11.41 9.01
C ALA A 113 -7.08 -12.43 7.99
N ALA A 114 -7.68 -13.53 8.45
CA ALA A 114 -8.29 -14.53 7.57
C ALA A 114 -9.45 -13.95 6.75
N ARG A 115 -10.28 -13.08 7.34
CA ARG A 115 -11.35 -12.39 6.61
C ARG A 115 -10.81 -11.43 5.55
N LEU A 116 -9.74 -10.69 5.86
CA LEU A 116 -9.08 -9.81 4.90
C LEU A 116 -8.46 -10.61 3.75
N ALA A 117 -7.75 -11.70 4.04
CA ALA A 117 -7.18 -12.57 3.03
C ALA A 117 -8.25 -13.21 2.12
N ALA A 118 -9.38 -13.64 2.68
CA ALA A 118 -10.50 -14.18 1.91
C ALA A 118 -11.20 -13.13 1.02
N ALA A 119 -11.01 -11.83 1.33
CA ALA A 119 -11.55 -10.73 0.53
C ALA A 119 -10.58 -10.23 -0.55
N GLN A 120 -9.31 -10.66 -0.54
CA GLN A 120 -8.33 -10.29 -1.56
C GLN A 120 -8.62 -11.04 -2.87
N LYS A 121 -8.43 -10.34 -3.98
CA LYS A 121 -8.58 -10.88 -5.33
C LYS A 121 -7.26 -10.77 -6.06
N THR A 122 -6.83 -11.86 -6.67
CA THR A 122 -5.55 -11.93 -7.38
C THR A 122 -5.80 -12.21 -8.86
N SER A 123 -5.14 -11.44 -9.72
CA SER A 123 -5.07 -11.65 -11.16
C SER A 123 -3.64 -11.93 -11.58
N THR A 124 -3.45 -12.88 -12.50
CA THR A 124 -2.15 -13.20 -13.08
C THR A 124 -2.25 -13.07 -14.59
N PHE A 125 -1.35 -12.27 -15.18
CA PHE A 125 -1.36 -11.98 -16.60
C PHE A 125 0.04 -11.58 -17.07
N ARG A 126 0.22 -11.43 -18.40
CA ARG A 126 1.48 -10.95 -18.97
C ARG A 126 1.38 -9.46 -19.30
N ILE A 127 2.29 -8.66 -18.73
CA ILE A 127 2.45 -7.23 -19.05
C ILE A 127 3.66 -7.02 -19.94
N GLY A 128 3.57 -6.08 -20.90
CA GLY A 128 4.67 -5.66 -21.76
C GLY A 128 4.84 -4.15 -21.78
N ALA A 129 6.04 -3.69 -22.17
CA ALA A 129 6.33 -2.30 -22.50
C ALA A 129 7.14 -2.23 -23.79
N LEU A 130 6.73 -1.34 -24.70
CA LEU A 130 7.34 -1.19 -26.01
C LEU A 130 7.35 0.27 -26.48
N ASN A 131 8.53 0.83 -26.66
CA ASN A 131 8.71 1.98 -27.53
C ASN A 131 8.66 1.46 -28.97
N ILE A 132 7.61 1.85 -29.76
CA ILE A 132 7.42 1.33 -31.12
C ILE A 132 8.18 2.10 -32.18
N LEU A 133 8.98 3.08 -31.80
CA LEU A 133 9.71 4.02 -32.66
C LEU A 133 8.77 4.78 -33.60
N GLY A 134 8.49 6.02 -33.30
CA GLY A 134 7.53 6.84 -34.04
C GLY A 134 7.78 6.89 -35.55
N SER A 135 6.75 7.12 -36.33
CA SER A 135 6.82 7.20 -37.79
C SER A 135 7.78 8.27 -38.31
N GLN A 136 8.02 9.33 -37.49
CA GLN A 136 8.99 10.38 -37.82
C GLN A 136 10.45 9.86 -37.94
N HIS A 137 10.77 8.67 -37.42
CA HIS A 137 12.08 8.03 -37.50
C HIS A 137 12.21 7.05 -38.71
N SER A 138 11.21 7.00 -39.58
CA SER A 138 11.18 6.06 -40.73
C SER A 138 11.99 6.51 -41.91
N ALA A 139 12.46 7.77 -41.98
CA ALA A 139 13.12 8.32 -43.17
C ALA A 139 14.64 8.42 -43.03
N GLY A 140 15.38 8.11 -44.10
CA GLY A 140 16.79 8.35 -44.23
C GLY A 140 17.67 7.11 -44.42
N PRO A 141 18.94 7.26 -44.80
CA PRO A 141 19.90 6.16 -44.95
C PRO A 141 20.07 5.43 -43.64
N GLY A 142 19.82 4.14 -43.64
CA GLY A 142 19.87 3.30 -42.41
C GLY A 142 18.61 3.45 -41.53
N GLY A 143 17.57 4.17 -41.98
CA GLY A 143 16.31 4.30 -41.29
C GLY A 143 15.50 3.00 -41.29
N TYR A 144 14.57 2.94 -40.36
CA TYR A 144 13.60 1.86 -40.27
C TYR A 144 12.58 1.97 -41.41
N GLY A 145 11.91 0.88 -41.74
CA GLY A 145 10.78 0.89 -42.70
C GLY A 145 9.60 1.76 -42.23
N PRO A 146 8.55 1.89 -43.05
CA PRO A 146 7.39 2.71 -42.73
C PRO A 146 6.83 2.43 -41.33
N GLY A 147 6.48 3.48 -40.57
CA GLY A 147 5.96 3.34 -39.23
C GLY A 147 4.70 2.48 -39.14
N THR A 148 3.84 2.55 -40.17
CA THR A 148 2.64 1.70 -40.27
C THR A 148 2.95 0.21 -40.41
N ASP A 149 3.99 -0.14 -41.17
CA ASP A 149 4.44 -1.55 -41.32
C ASP A 149 5.03 -2.05 -40.00
N ARG A 150 5.82 -1.18 -39.34
CA ARG A 150 6.43 -1.48 -38.03
C ARG A 150 5.35 -1.66 -36.94
N ALA A 151 4.30 -0.83 -36.95
CA ALA A 151 3.18 -1.00 -36.03
C ALA A 151 2.41 -2.31 -36.27
N ALA A 152 2.25 -2.72 -37.56
CA ALA A 152 1.64 -4.01 -37.87
C ALA A 152 2.49 -5.20 -37.38
N MET A 153 3.82 -5.12 -37.55
CA MET A 153 4.75 -6.14 -37.02
C MET A 153 4.76 -6.15 -35.49
N ALA A 154 4.74 -4.97 -34.84
CA ALA A 154 4.66 -4.84 -33.39
C ALA A 154 3.39 -5.51 -32.82
N ALA A 155 2.23 -5.24 -33.44
CA ALA A 155 0.97 -5.89 -33.06
C ALA A 155 1.06 -7.43 -33.17
N GLY A 156 1.62 -7.95 -34.27
CA GLY A 156 1.85 -9.38 -34.43
C GLY A 156 2.77 -9.98 -33.36
N LEU A 157 3.85 -9.27 -33.01
CA LEU A 157 4.79 -9.69 -31.96
C LEU A 157 4.10 -9.72 -30.59
N VAL A 158 3.40 -8.66 -30.20
CA VAL A 158 2.63 -8.56 -28.93
C VAL A 158 1.68 -9.75 -28.78
N MET A 159 0.89 -10.02 -29.80
CA MET A 159 -0.04 -11.15 -29.78
C MET A 159 0.67 -12.50 -29.71
N SER A 160 1.79 -12.69 -30.43
CA SER A 160 2.55 -13.93 -30.41
C SER A 160 3.24 -14.22 -29.08
N ARG A 161 3.55 -13.18 -28.29
CA ARG A 161 4.10 -13.30 -26.94
C ARG A 161 3.02 -13.46 -25.86
N GLY A 162 1.76 -13.43 -26.24
CA GLY A 162 0.64 -13.59 -25.32
C GLY A 162 0.57 -12.46 -24.27
N VAL A 163 0.97 -11.25 -24.63
CA VAL A 163 0.89 -10.09 -23.72
C VAL A 163 -0.56 -9.68 -23.56
N ASP A 164 -1.02 -9.51 -22.34
CA ASP A 164 -2.41 -9.22 -22.01
C ASP A 164 -2.63 -7.72 -21.74
N VAL A 165 -1.61 -7.05 -21.16
CA VAL A 165 -1.58 -5.61 -20.91
C VAL A 165 -0.29 -5.04 -21.47
N LEU A 166 -0.36 -3.95 -22.23
CA LEU A 166 0.78 -3.36 -22.93
C LEU A 166 0.84 -1.85 -22.72
N THR A 167 1.98 -1.34 -22.31
CA THR A 167 2.29 0.09 -22.36
C THR A 167 3.11 0.39 -23.63
N MET A 168 2.78 1.46 -24.31
CA MET A 168 3.46 1.84 -25.56
C MET A 168 3.87 3.31 -25.53
N SER A 169 5.05 3.59 -26.05
CA SER A 169 5.58 4.94 -26.27
C SER A 169 5.87 5.21 -27.76
N GLU A 170 6.01 6.47 -28.11
CA GLU A 170 6.24 6.98 -29.48
C GLU A 170 5.15 6.68 -30.52
N VAL A 171 3.96 6.30 -30.10
CA VAL A 171 2.88 5.99 -31.03
C VAL A 171 2.41 7.24 -31.77
N GLN A 172 2.57 7.28 -33.10
CA GLN A 172 2.06 8.33 -33.95
C GLN A 172 0.62 8.02 -34.41
N ASP A 173 -0.10 9.01 -34.97
CA ASP A 173 -1.50 8.85 -35.43
C ASP A 173 -1.70 7.73 -36.43
N ASP A 174 -0.79 7.62 -37.40
CA ASP A 174 -0.81 6.58 -38.45
C ASP A 174 -0.54 5.18 -37.85
N GLN A 175 0.39 5.08 -36.88
CA GLN A 175 0.68 3.84 -36.17
C GLN A 175 -0.49 3.44 -35.27
N LEU A 176 -1.14 4.40 -34.58
CA LEU A 176 -2.31 4.15 -33.76
C LEU A 176 -3.48 3.59 -34.57
N ALA A 177 -3.70 4.15 -35.79
CA ALA A 177 -4.72 3.64 -36.71
C ALA A 177 -4.46 2.16 -37.08
N VAL A 178 -3.20 1.80 -37.36
CA VAL A 178 -2.80 0.41 -37.63
C VAL A 178 -2.98 -0.49 -36.38
N LEU A 179 -2.54 -0.03 -35.21
CA LEU A 179 -2.69 -0.79 -33.95
C LEU A 179 -4.15 -1.09 -33.64
N ASN A 180 -5.06 -0.11 -33.82
CA ASN A 180 -6.51 -0.30 -33.66
C ASN A 180 -7.06 -1.40 -34.55
N GLY A 181 -6.51 -1.55 -35.77
CA GLY A 181 -6.94 -2.59 -36.73
C GLY A 181 -6.24 -3.94 -36.54
N ARG A 182 -5.04 -3.98 -35.95
CA ARG A 182 -4.19 -5.17 -35.89
C ARG A 182 -4.10 -5.84 -34.51
N LEU A 183 -4.30 -5.10 -33.41
CA LEU A 183 -4.43 -5.68 -32.07
C LEU A 183 -5.86 -6.20 -31.88
N ALA A 184 -6.20 -7.27 -32.58
CA ALA A 184 -7.52 -7.86 -32.53
C ALA A 184 -7.86 -8.32 -31.10
N GLY A 185 -9.00 -7.86 -30.58
CA GLY A 185 -9.46 -8.19 -29.22
C GLY A 185 -8.83 -7.35 -28.11
N TYR A 186 -8.06 -6.32 -28.45
CA TYR A 186 -7.56 -5.36 -27.48
C TYR A 186 -8.38 -4.07 -27.51
N SER A 187 -8.51 -3.44 -26.36
CA SER A 187 -8.89 -2.05 -26.21
C SER A 187 -7.63 -1.20 -26.01
N ILE A 188 -7.65 0.05 -26.47
CA ILE A 188 -6.52 0.99 -26.37
C ILE A 188 -7.00 2.29 -25.74
N TRP A 189 -6.22 2.88 -24.85
CA TRP A 189 -6.45 4.15 -24.17
C TRP A 189 -5.16 5.00 -24.17
N PRO A 190 -5.23 6.34 -24.29
CA PRO A 190 -6.43 7.18 -24.43
C PRO A 190 -6.85 7.38 -25.89
N GLN A 191 -6.13 6.88 -26.87
CA GLN A 191 -6.34 7.11 -28.31
C GLN A 191 -6.30 8.60 -28.71
N GLN A 192 -5.66 9.42 -27.87
CA GLN A 192 -5.58 10.85 -28.13
C GLN A 192 -4.69 11.13 -29.34
N SER A 193 -5.21 11.86 -30.29
CA SER A 193 -4.44 12.35 -31.45
C SER A 193 -3.60 13.56 -31.05
N LEU A 194 -2.28 13.51 -31.28
CA LEU A 194 -1.34 14.60 -31.03
C LEU A 194 -0.67 15.12 -32.32
N GLY A 195 -1.09 14.63 -33.51
CA GLY A 195 -0.50 14.95 -34.78
C GLY A 195 0.74 14.10 -35.09
N SER A 196 1.36 14.34 -36.26
CA SER A 196 2.48 13.54 -36.76
C SER A 196 3.78 13.70 -35.99
N ASN A 197 3.95 14.80 -35.25
CA ASN A 197 5.15 15.07 -34.43
C ASN A 197 4.89 14.90 -32.93
N GLY A 198 3.68 14.51 -32.55
CA GLY A 198 3.33 14.33 -31.14
C GLY A 198 3.82 12.98 -30.61
N GLN A 199 4.45 12.99 -29.46
CA GLN A 199 4.76 11.76 -28.73
C GLN A 199 3.51 11.26 -28.03
N ARG A 200 3.15 9.99 -28.23
CA ARG A 200 1.96 9.40 -27.61
C ARG A 200 2.31 8.22 -26.77
N LEU A 201 1.70 8.23 -25.63
CA LEU A 201 1.67 7.10 -24.72
C LEU A 201 0.32 6.43 -24.83
N GLN A 202 0.31 5.11 -25.00
CA GLN A 202 -0.90 4.32 -25.09
C GLN A 202 -0.82 3.14 -24.12
N ILE A 203 -1.98 2.70 -23.64
CA ILE A 203 -2.13 1.47 -22.86
C ILE A 203 -3.12 0.60 -23.60
N ALA A 204 -2.75 -0.66 -23.89
CA ALA A 204 -3.63 -1.63 -24.52
C ALA A 204 -3.84 -2.82 -23.58
N TRP A 205 -5.03 -3.43 -23.64
CA TRP A 205 -5.35 -4.63 -22.85
C TRP A 205 -6.31 -5.54 -23.59
N ARG A 206 -6.27 -6.86 -23.31
CA ARG A 206 -7.24 -7.82 -23.84
C ARG A 206 -8.64 -7.53 -23.29
N ALA A 207 -9.55 -7.10 -24.16
CA ALA A 207 -10.92 -6.77 -23.79
C ALA A 207 -11.75 -7.97 -23.32
N SER A 208 -11.33 -9.21 -23.65
CA SER A 208 -11.96 -10.43 -23.14
C SER A 208 -11.56 -10.79 -21.72
N GLN A 209 -10.46 -10.20 -21.21
CA GLN A 209 -9.93 -10.48 -19.88
C GLN A 209 -10.11 -9.30 -18.93
N PHE A 210 -10.05 -8.07 -19.44
CA PHE A 210 -10.10 -6.88 -18.61
C PHE A 210 -11.14 -5.87 -19.12
N GLU A 211 -11.81 -5.22 -18.16
CA GLU A 211 -12.61 -4.02 -18.41
C GLU A 211 -11.97 -2.79 -17.77
N MET A 212 -12.08 -1.66 -18.44
CA MET A 212 -11.66 -0.37 -17.91
C MET A 212 -12.76 0.20 -17.02
N LEU A 213 -12.43 0.51 -15.77
CA LEU A 213 -13.36 1.11 -14.81
C LEU A 213 -13.20 2.62 -14.73
N ASP A 214 -11.96 3.10 -14.86
CA ASP A 214 -11.61 4.51 -14.76
C ASP A 214 -10.33 4.78 -15.56
N GLY A 215 -10.02 6.04 -15.86
CA GLY A 215 -8.80 6.43 -16.54
C GLY A 215 -8.69 7.92 -16.72
N GLY A 216 -7.46 8.34 -16.95
CA GLY A 216 -7.14 9.74 -17.12
C GLY A 216 -5.72 9.95 -17.64
N SER A 217 -5.24 11.17 -17.48
CA SER A 217 -3.85 11.51 -17.75
C SER A 217 -3.38 12.63 -16.84
N VAL A 218 -2.07 12.69 -16.60
CA VAL A 218 -1.39 13.85 -16.03
C VAL A 218 -0.45 14.44 -17.08
N THR A 219 -0.33 15.75 -17.12
CA THR A 219 0.56 16.43 -18.08
C THR A 219 1.97 16.47 -17.51
N PHE A 220 2.96 16.16 -18.36
CA PHE A 220 4.38 16.31 -18.05
C PHE A 220 5.13 16.89 -19.25
N THR A 221 6.39 17.27 -19.09
CA THR A 221 7.22 17.80 -20.18
C THR A 221 8.04 16.68 -20.81
N PHE A 222 7.97 16.56 -22.13
CA PHE A 222 8.79 15.70 -22.97
C PHE A 222 9.36 16.49 -24.13
N ALA A 223 10.68 16.57 -24.24
CA ALA A 223 11.39 17.31 -25.31
C ALA A 223 10.80 18.73 -25.50
N SER A 224 10.63 19.46 -24.41
CA SER A 224 10.04 20.81 -24.34
C SER A 224 8.56 20.88 -24.76
N GLN A 225 7.86 19.76 -24.87
CA GLN A 225 6.43 19.69 -25.16
C GLN A 225 5.65 19.19 -23.95
N ALA A 226 4.47 19.75 -23.72
CA ALA A 226 3.55 19.26 -22.70
C ALA A 226 2.73 18.09 -23.31
N ILE A 227 2.93 16.88 -22.81
CA ILE A 227 2.22 15.69 -23.27
C ILE A 227 1.50 14.97 -22.13
N PRO A 228 0.42 14.22 -22.41
CA PRO A 228 -0.27 13.43 -21.39
C PRO A 228 0.47 12.12 -21.08
N MET A 229 0.59 11.79 -19.81
CA MET A 229 0.95 10.48 -19.27
C MET A 229 -0.35 9.78 -18.87
N PRO A 230 -0.84 8.80 -19.65
CA PRO A 230 -2.11 8.15 -19.41
C PRO A 230 -2.03 7.12 -18.30
N TYR A 231 -3.16 6.91 -17.64
CA TYR A 231 -3.36 5.82 -16.69
C TYR A 231 -4.78 5.26 -16.80
N VAL A 232 -4.95 3.98 -16.48
CA VAL A 232 -6.23 3.28 -16.47
C VAL A 232 -6.38 2.42 -15.23
N LEU A 233 -7.61 2.30 -14.71
CA LEU A 233 -8.00 1.27 -13.76
C LEU A 233 -8.63 0.12 -14.52
N LEU A 234 -8.02 -1.04 -14.44
CA LEU A 234 -8.50 -2.27 -15.04
C LEU A 234 -9.07 -3.19 -13.97
N ARG A 235 -10.15 -3.91 -14.33
CA ARG A 235 -10.69 -5.03 -13.57
C ARG A 235 -10.53 -6.31 -14.39
N ASP A 236 -9.97 -7.33 -13.79
CA ASP A 236 -9.98 -8.68 -14.33
C ASP A 236 -11.40 -9.26 -14.25
N LEU A 237 -11.96 -9.69 -15.37
CA LEU A 237 -13.34 -10.14 -15.49
C LEU A 237 -13.60 -11.50 -14.83
N GLU A 238 -12.56 -12.33 -14.68
CA GLU A 238 -12.66 -13.64 -14.05
C GLU A 238 -12.54 -13.54 -12.53
N THR A 239 -11.50 -12.84 -12.06
CA THR A 239 -11.17 -12.79 -10.63
C THR A 239 -11.78 -11.60 -9.91
N GLY A 240 -12.12 -10.54 -10.67
CA GLY A 240 -12.54 -9.25 -10.16
C GLY A 240 -11.44 -8.47 -9.47
N ALA A 241 -10.16 -8.83 -9.64
CA ALA A 241 -9.03 -8.05 -9.17
C ALA A 241 -8.91 -6.74 -9.94
N GLU A 242 -8.58 -5.66 -9.22
CA GLU A 242 -8.50 -4.32 -9.80
C GLU A 242 -7.10 -3.74 -9.59
N PHE A 243 -6.54 -3.12 -10.62
CA PHE A 243 -5.21 -2.53 -10.59
C PHE A 243 -5.08 -1.38 -11.58
N TRP A 244 -4.19 -0.44 -11.27
CA TRP A 244 -3.87 0.68 -12.14
C TRP A 244 -2.69 0.34 -13.05
N VAL A 245 -2.71 0.90 -14.26
CA VAL A 245 -1.61 0.84 -15.24
C VAL A 245 -1.29 2.24 -15.72
N ILE A 246 0.00 2.61 -15.73
CA ILE A 246 0.52 3.90 -16.21
C ILE A 246 1.47 3.61 -17.37
N SER A 247 1.35 4.38 -18.48
CA SER A 247 2.35 4.38 -19.54
C SER A 247 3.21 5.64 -19.44
N ILE A 248 4.55 5.47 -19.48
CA ILE A 248 5.52 6.56 -19.32
C ILE A 248 6.51 6.60 -20.48
N HIS A 249 6.96 7.82 -20.83
CA HIS A 249 8.12 8.06 -21.68
C HIS A 249 8.75 9.38 -21.30
N THR A 250 9.96 9.37 -20.74
CA THR A 250 10.67 10.59 -20.36
C THR A 250 11.69 11.01 -21.41
N SER A 251 12.11 12.29 -21.37
CA SER A 251 12.91 12.93 -22.41
C SER A 251 14.28 12.27 -22.60
N ALA A 252 14.68 12.08 -23.84
CA ALA A 252 15.96 11.49 -24.21
C ALA A 252 17.14 12.47 -24.11
N GLY A 253 18.36 11.97 -24.17
CA GLY A 253 19.59 12.74 -24.28
C GLY A 253 19.90 13.63 -23.07
N GLY A 254 20.38 14.84 -23.31
CA GLY A 254 20.84 15.76 -22.25
C GLY A 254 19.73 16.45 -21.42
N LEU A 255 18.48 15.99 -21.51
CA LEU A 255 17.30 16.60 -20.85
C LEU A 255 17.01 15.97 -19.47
N GLU A 256 18.04 15.84 -18.62
CA GLU A 256 17.94 15.24 -17.30
C GLU A 256 16.88 15.91 -16.41
N GLY A 257 16.82 17.25 -16.40
CA GLY A 257 15.83 17.98 -15.60
C GLY A 257 14.37 17.68 -16.00
N GLU A 258 14.11 17.39 -17.29
CA GLU A 258 12.79 16.95 -17.75
C GLU A 258 12.51 15.50 -17.33
N ARG A 259 13.49 14.60 -17.38
CA ARG A 259 13.37 13.24 -16.86
C ARG A 259 13.06 13.23 -15.39
N ASP A 260 13.81 13.98 -14.59
CA ASP A 260 13.59 14.13 -13.15
C ASP A 260 12.18 14.62 -12.84
N SER A 261 11.73 15.65 -13.56
CA SER A 261 10.37 16.18 -13.40
C SER A 261 9.31 15.16 -13.83
N GLY A 262 9.49 14.48 -14.95
CA GLY A 262 8.57 13.46 -15.43
C GLY A 262 8.47 12.27 -14.46
N THR A 263 9.61 11.81 -13.94
CA THR A 263 9.68 10.75 -12.92
C THR A 263 9.01 11.18 -11.61
N ALA A 264 9.22 12.41 -11.16
CA ALA A 264 8.55 12.93 -9.95
C ALA A 264 7.03 13.02 -10.11
N ILE A 265 6.54 13.41 -11.29
CA ILE A 265 5.10 13.41 -11.62
C ILE A 265 4.55 11.98 -11.61
N ALA A 266 5.26 11.02 -12.21
CA ALA A 266 4.88 9.62 -12.20
C ALA A 266 4.80 9.04 -10.78
N ILE A 267 5.81 9.30 -9.94
CA ILE A 267 5.83 8.90 -8.52
C ILE A 267 4.63 9.48 -7.77
N SER A 268 4.37 10.79 -7.94
CA SER A 268 3.24 11.46 -7.29
C SER A 268 1.90 10.85 -7.73
N LEU A 269 1.77 10.50 -9.01
CA LEU A 269 0.60 9.81 -9.55
C LEU A 269 0.45 8.40 -8.93
N MET A 270 1.52 7.60 -8.90
CA MET A 270 1.51 6.27 -8.28
C MET A 270 1.09 6.34 -6.81
N GLN A 271 1.72 7.22 -6.02
CA GLN A 271 1.41 7.40 -4.60
C GLN A 271 -0.05 7.80 -4.38
N ARG A 272 -0.57 8.72 -5.19
CA ARG A 272 -1.97 9.16 -5.13
C ARG A 272 -2.91 7.99 -5.45
N LEU A 273 -2.70 7.26 -6.55
CA LEU A 273 -3.55 6.14 -6.95
C LEU A 273 -3.55 5.02 -5.89
N MET A 274 -2.37 4.69 -5.32
CA MET A 274 -2.26 3.72 -4.22
C MET A 274 -2.99 4.19 -2.97
N ALA A 275 -2.82 5.45 -2.57
CA ALA A 275 -3.41 5.99 -1.35
C ALA A 275 -4.94 6.11 -1.43
N GLU A 276 -5.47 6.58 -2.56
CA GLU A 276 -6.89 6.79 -2.75
C GLU A 276 -7.68 5.49 -2.94
N SER A 277 -7.07 4.49 -3.61
CA SER A 277 -7.77 3.26 -3.97
C SER A 277 -7.35 2.01 -3.16
N GLY A 278 -6.18 2.03 -2.55
CA GLY A 278 -5.57 0.85 -1.94
C GLY A 278 -5.16 -0.24 -2.94
N LYS A 279 -5.25 0.03 -4.26
CA LYS A 279 -5.03 -0.96 -5.32
C LYS A 279 -3.57 -0.94 -5.79
N PRO A 280 -3.06 -2.07 -6.34
CA PRO A 280 -1.77 -2.12 -7.01
C PRO A 280 -1.70 -1.12 -8.19
N VAL A 281 -0.50 -0.58 -8.42
CA VAL A 281 -0.20 0.30 -9.54
C VAL A 281 0.99 -0.27 -10.31
N LEU A 282 0.81 -0.49 -11.60
CA LEU A 282 1.85 -0.88 -12.55
C LEU A 282 2.24 0.34 -13.39
N ILE A 283 3.52 0.47 -13.71
CA ILE A 283 4.04 1.49 -14.61
C ILE A 283 4.99 0.83 -15.59
N GLY A 284 4.88 1.18 -16.88
CA GLY A 284 5.79 0.66 -17.89
C GLY A 284 6.05 1.66 -19.00
N GLY A 285 7.24 1.59 -19.60
CA GLY A 285 7.64 2.42 -20.74
C GLY A 285 9.13 2.72 -20.79
N ASP A 286 9.50 3.57 -21.73
CA ASP A 286 10.83 4.10 -21.95
C ASP A 286 11.07 5.30 -21.04
N VAL A 287 11.99 5.18 -20.10
CA VAL A 287 12.29 6.27 -19.17
C VAL A 287 13.61 6.97 -19.46
N ASN A 288 14.32 6.56 -20.53
CA ASN A 288 15.62 7.12 -20.91
C ASN A 288 16.64 7.22 -19.76
N GLU A 289 16.45 6.42 -18.72
CA GLU A 289 17.33 6.29 -17.54
C GLU A 289 17.54 4.80 -17.22
N HIS A 290 18.71 4.46 -16.69
CA HIS A 290 19.03 3.11 -16.25
C HIS A 290 18.60 2.93 -14.77
N GLU A 291 19.54 3.07 -13.83
CA GLU A 291 19.30 2.83 -12.42
C GLU A 291 18.56 3.95 -11.68
N GLU A 292 18.66 5.20 -12.15
CA GLU A 292 18.13 6.36 -11.45
C GLU A 292 16.59 6.27 -11.32
N PHE A 293 15.91 5.94 -12.41
CA PHE A 293 14.45 5.76 -12.39
C PHE A 293 14.03 4.67 -11.39
N PHE A 294 14.70 3.51 -11.45
CA PHE A 294 14.43 2.41 -10.54
C PHE A 294 14.55 2.82 -9.09
N TYR A 295 15.67 3.46 -8.71
CA TYR A 295 15.88 3.89 -7.33
C TYR A 295 14.85 4.91 -6.87
N LYS A 296 14.58 5.94 -7.69
CA LYS A 296 13.59 6.99 -7.37
C LYS A 296 12.21 6.38 -7.11
N VAL A 297 11.75 5.51 -8.01
CA VAL A 297 10.41 4.88 -7.92
C VAL A 297 10.36 3.90 -6.75
N CYS A 298 11.35 2.98 -6.63
CA CYS A 298 11.35 2.01 -5.55
C CYS A 298 11.41 2.66 -4.17
N GLN A 299 12.28 3.64 -3.94
CA GLN A 299 12.42 4.32 -2.66
C GLN A 299 11.15 5.12 -2.28
N ALA A 300 10.48 5.70 -3.25
CA ALA A 300 9.30 6.52 -3.00
C ALA A 300 8.01 5.72 -2.81
N THR A 301 7.89 4.56 -3.45
CA THR A 301 6.62 3.81 -3.56
C THR A 301 6.70 2.38 -3.04
N GLY A 302 7.90 1.84 -2.79
CA GLY A 302 8.11 0.43 -2.49
C GLY A 302 7.89 -0.51 -3.68
N SER A 303 7.80 0.03 -4.91
CA SER A 303 7.59 -0.77 -6.11
C SER A 303 8.78 -1.67 -6.41
N VAL A 304 8.48 -2.87 -6.93
CA VAL A 304 9.46 -3.84 -7.44
C VAL A 304 9.55 -3.76 -8.96
N ALA A 305 10.69 -4.13 -9.53
CA ALA A 305 10.88 -4.16 -10.98
C ALA A 305 10.69 -5.57 -11.55
N ALA A 306 10.18 -5.66 -12.79
CA ALA A 306 9.93 -6.94 -13.46
C ALA A 306 11.22 -7.75 -13.70
N ASN A 307 12.38 -7.09 -13.88
CA ASN A 307 13.68 -7.69 -14.07
C ASN A 307 14.40 -8.05 -12.76
N GLY A 308 13.74 -7.95 -11.61
CA GLY A 308 14.28 -8.30 -10.29
C GLY A 308 14.63 -7.09 -9.42
N GLY A 309 15.46 -7.29 -8.40
CA GLY A 309 15.84 -6.22 -7.48
C GLY A 309 14.90 -6.06 -6.29
N ALA A 310 14.84 -7.04 -5.40
CA ALA A 310 14.04 -6.96 -4.18
C ALA A 310 14.60 -5.90 -3.20
N GLY A 311 13.69 -5.18 -2.52
CA GLY A 311 14.03 -4.22 -1.47
C GLY A 311 14.88 -3.05 -1.99
N CYS A 312 14.62 -2.58 -3.20
CA CYS A 312 15.37 -1.54 -3.90
C CYS A 312 16.85 -1.88 -4.15
N SER A 313 17.19 -3.17 -4.17
CA SER A 313 18.48 -3.63 -4.73
C SER A 313 18.41 -3.60 -6.25
N LEU A 314 19.46 -3.07 -6.88
CA LEU A 314 19.50 -2.95 -8.34
C LEU A 314 19.28 -4.31 -9.02
N PRO A 315 18.37 -4.39 -10.02
CA PRO A 315 18.22 -5.60 -10.82
C PRO A 315 19.52 -6.04 -11.50
N PRO A 316 19.67 -7.32 -11.85
CA PRO A 316 20.87 -7.79 -12.54
C PRO A 316 21.00 -7.16 -13.93
N PRO A 317 22.24 -6.88 -14.39
CA PRO A 317 22.50 -6.37 -15.74
C PRO A 317 22.15 -7.41 -16.83
N PRO A 318 21.92 -7.00 -18.09
CA PRO A 318 22.04 -5.62 -18.57
C PRO A 318 20.80 -4.79 -18.26
N LEU A 319 21.01 -3.61 -17.67
CA LEU A 319 19.94 -2.62 -17.52
C LEU A 319 19.68 -1.93 -18.86
N ARG A 320 18.45 -1.57 -19.08
CA ARG A 320 17.98 -0.83 -20.25
C ARG A 320 17.19 0.39 -19.80
N VAL A 321 16.81 1.20 -20.74
CA VAL A 321 16.01 2.41 -20.50
C VAL A 321 14.49 2.13 -20.43
N ASP A 322 14.10 0.91 -20.83
CA ASP A 322 12.72 0.45 -20.76
C ASP A 322 12.48 -0.29 -19.44
N TRP A 323 11.43 0.10 -18.70
CA TRP A 323 11.10 -0.46 -17.41
C TRP A 323 9.67 -0.92 -17.30
N ILE A 324 9.45 -1.96 -16.52
CA ILE A 324 8.14 -2.34 -15.95
C ILE A 324 8.35 -2.46 -14.45
N MET A 325 7.57 -1.69 -13.69
CA MET A 325 7.59 -1.71 -12.23
C MET A 325 6.17 -1.77 -11.67
N GLY A 326 6.01 -2.24 -10.46
CA GLY A 326 4.72 -2.26 -9.79
C GLY A 326 4.84 -2.23 -8.28
N GLY A 327 3.83 -1.67 -7.63
CA GLY A 327 3.74 -1.55 -6.19
C GLY A 327 2.31 -1.42 -5.72
N GLY A 328 2.15 -1.32 -4.41
CA GLY A 328 0.84 -1.29 -3.76
C GLY A 328 0.75 -2.36 -2.67
N GLY A 329 1.49 -2.18 -1.59
CA GLY A 329 1.63 -3.16 -0.52
C GLY A 329 2.30 -4.45 -0.99
N ASP A 330 1.82 -5.59 -0.51
CA ASP A 330 2.31 -6.93 -0.89
C ASP A 330 1.62 -7.46 -2.16
N GLY A 331 1.02 -6.55 -2.95
CA GLY A 331 0.09 -6.92 -4.00
C GLY A 331 0.68 -7.11 -5.39
N VAL A 332 1.99 -6.95 -5.62
CA VAL A 332 2.61 -7.11 -6.96
C VAL A 332 3.83 -8.02 -6.87
N ASP A 333 3.85 -9.04 -7.73
CA ASP A 333 4.97 -9.94 -7.91
C ASP A 333 5.20 -10.21 -9.39
N PHE A 334 6.48 -10.29 -9.82
CA PHE A 334 6.86 -10.52 -11.21
C PHE A 334 7.66 -11.81 -11.37
N SER A 335 7.49 -12.44 -12.54
CA SER A 335 8.27 -13.59 -12.95
C SER A 335 8.44 -13.64 -14.47
N GLY A 336 9.36 -14.47 -14.96
CA GLY A 336 9.49 -14.72 -16.38
C GLY A 336 9.84 -13.48 -17.22
N TYR A 337 10.61 -12.53 -16.67
CA TYR A 337 11.03 -11.33 -17.40
C TYR A 337 11.87 -11.66 -18.64
N VAL A 338 11.55 -11.00 -19.75
CA VAL A 338 12.25 -11.16 -21.04
C VAL A 338 12.54 -9.78 -21.64
N GLN A 339 13.77 -9.60 -22.11
CA GLN A 339 14.15 -8.54 -23.06
C GLN A 339 14.17 -9.14 -24.47
N ASP A 340 13.04 -9.01 -25.19
CA ASP A 340 12.89 -9.60 -26.53
C ASP A 340 13.52 -8.71 -27.59
N GLY A 341 14.62 -9.17 -28.19
CA GLY A 341 15.32 -8.48 -29.27
C GLY A 341 14.67 -8.65 -30.66
N ALA A 342 13.52 -9.30 -30.77
CA ALA A 342 12.82 -9.48 -32.05
C ALA A 342 12.35 -8.15 -32.67
N THR A 343 12.30 -7.07 -31.87
CA THR A 343 12.00 -5.71 -32.36
C THR A 343 13.16 -5.06 -33.08
N LEU A 344 14.39 -5.39 -32.70
CA LEU A 344 15.58 -4.69 -33.16
C LEU A 344 15.77 -4.80 -34.70
N ALA A 345 16.20 -3.71 -35.31
CA ALA A 345 16.47 -3.55 -36.74
C ALA A 345 15.26 -3.66 -37.67
N ARG A 346 14.05 -3.98 -37.20
CA ARG A 346 12.85 -4.12 -38.05
C ARG A 346 11.63 -3.38 -37.54
N ILE A 347 11.43 -3.33 -36.22
CA ILE A 347 10.23 -2.74 -35.59
C ILE A 347 10.63 -1.46 -34.86
N SER A 348 11.65 -1.56 -34.00
CA SER A 348 12.09 -0.49 -33.12
C SER A 348 13.60 -0.63 -32.85
N ASP A 349 14.23 0.41 -32.37
CA ASP A 349 15.56 0.41 -31.78
C ASP A 349 15.54 0.03 -30.27
N HIS A 350 14.34 -0.20 -29.72
CA HIS A 350 14.14 -0.70 -28.37
C HIS A 350 13.84 -2.20 -28.32
N TYR A 351 14.21 -2.83 -27.21
CA TYR A 351 13.73 -4.17 -26.88
C TYR A 351 12.25 -4.14 -26.53
N PHE A 352 11.54 -5.19 -26.87
CA PHE A 352 10.22 -5.44 -26.30
C PHE A 352 10.41 -6.14 -24.96
N ILE A 353 10.17 -5.46 -23.84
CA ILE A 353 10.23 -6.07 -22.52
C ILE A 353 8.87 -6.57 -22.10
N HIS A 354 8.82 -7.75 -21.48
CA HIS A 354 7.59 -8.30 -20.92
C HIS A 354 7.87 -9.24 -19.75
N ALA A 355 6.88 -9.42 -18.88
CA ALA A 355 6.94 -10.32 -17.73
C ALA A 355 5.55 -10.85 -17.38
N ASP A 356 5.48 -11.98 -16.72
CA ASP A 356 4.28 -12.42 -16.03
C ASP A 356 4.19 -11.62 -14.70
N VAL A 357 3.01 -11.15 -14.38
CA VAL A 357 2.73 -10.36 -13.17
C VAL A 357 1.55 -10.94 -12.43
N SER A 358 1.66 -11.02 -11.11
CA SER A 358 0.56 -11.29 -10.19
C SER A 358 0.25 -10.02 -9.42
N VAL A 359 -1.00 -9.56 -9.47
CA VAL A 359 -1.48 -8.40 -8.73
C VAL A 359 -2.56 -8.84 -7.75
N THR A 360 -2.44 -8.43 -6.50
CA THR A 360 -3.45 -8.70 -5.46
C THR A 360 -4.07 -7.39 -5.02
N SER A 361 -5.36 -7.24 -5.28
CA SER A 361 -6.14 -6.08 -4.83
C SER A 361 -6.94 -6.41 -3.58
N PRO A 362 -7.21 -5.42 -2.70
CA PRO A 362 -8.14 -5.60 -1.61
C PRO A 362 -9.51 -5.98 -2.18
N GLY A 363 -10.19 -6.90 -1.51
CA GLY A 363 -11.58 -7.21 -1.85
C GLY A 363 -12.41 -5.94 -1.74
N GLY A 364 -13.13 -5.60 -2.79
CA GLY A 364 -14.06 -4.49 -2.76
C GLY A 364 -15.05 -4.69 -1.60
N THR A 365 -15.34 -3.61 -0.87
CA THR A 365 -16.51 -3.59 0.02
C THR A 365 -17.73 -3.84 -0.84
N PRO A 366 -18.61 -4.78 -0.47
CA PRO A 366 -19.83 -5.03 -1.22
C PRO A 366 -20.74 -3.81 -1.25
#